data_fe289b92a3b21dbd9ea7c7beab1e9cb8
#
_entry.id   fe289b92a3b21dbd9ea7c7beab1e9cb8
#
_cell.length_a   1.000
_cell.length_b   1.000
_cell.length_c   1.000
_cell.angle_alpha   90.00
_cell.angle_beta   90.00
_cell.angle_gamma   90.00
#
_symmetry.space_group_name_H-M   'P 1'
#
loop_
_entity.id
_entity.type
_entity.pdbx_description
1 polymer ?
#
loop_
_entity_poly.entity_id
_entity_poly.type
_entity_poly.pdbx_seq_one_letter_code
_entity_poly.pdbx_strand_id
1 'polypeptide(L)'
;MNKSSKFKRLTLIFICIVMVVGCIPLSASAANANANTIYEFCIKELKLNTAGACGVLANIEAESDFNPNLYGDGGNSYGICQWNTSRFTNLKNYCNKNGYDWKTLNGQLYFLKYELTNNKSDTGYILDKLKNVANTAQGAYDAGYDWCYYFERPANKAAKSESRGNKAKNTYWPAYKNYKIETETPTTPTPAPSYTLGDVNQDKKINSNDALAILQYSTGTKTLNANQLKAGDLNRDGKVNSNDALIVLSISTGNVSKDI
;
A
#
# COMPACT_ATOMS: atom_id res chain seq x y z
N MET A 1 -50.41 63.70 -47.32
CA MET A 1 -50.73 62.39 -46.73
C MET A 1 -49.43 61.63 -46.49
N ASN A 2 -49.00 61.59 -45.22
CA ASN A 2 -47.72 61.02 -44.89
C ASN A 2 -47.94 60.03 -43.73
N LYS A 3 -47.80 58.72 -44.02
CA LYS A 3 -47.93 57.65 -43.06
C LYS A 3 -46.57 57.42 -42.37
N SER A 4 -46.50 57.83 -41.13
CA SER A 4 -45.38 57.52 -40.24
C SER A 4 -45.41 56.04 -39.84
N SER A 5 -44.38 55.32 -40.27
CA SER A 5 -44.10 53.96 -39.86
C SER A 5 -43.33 53.98 -38.54
N LYS A 6 -43.96 53.47 -37.45
CA LYS A 6 -43.32 53.32 -36.13
C LYS A 6 -42.49 52.02 -36.16
N PHE A 7 -41.17 52.20 -36.23
CA PHE A 7 -40.20 51.10 -36.04
C PHE A 7 -40.17 50.73 -34.55
N LYS A 8 -40.69 49.59 -34.18
CA LYS A 8 -40.50 49.02 -32.83
C LYS A 8 -39.07 48.48 -32.73
N ARG A 9 -38.22 49.10 -31.94
CA ARG A 9 -36.91 48.57 -31.58
C ARG A 9 -37.12 47.38 -30.65
N LEU A 10 -36.83 46.19 -31.14
CA LEU A 10 -36.74 44.96 -30.36
C LEU A 10 -35.37 44.93 -29.70
N THR A 11 -35.35 45.17 -28.38
CA THR A 11 -34.11 45.11 -27.59
C THR A 11 -33.87 43.63 -27.31
N LEU A 12 -32.91 43.07 -28.00
CA LEU A 12 -32.42 41.71 -27.76
C LEU A 12 -31.56 41.72 -26.51
N ILE A 13 -32.05 41.18 -25.41
CA ILE A 13 -31.28 40.97 -24.17
C ILE A 13 -30.45 39.70 -24.40
N PHE A 14 -29.15 39.89 -24.66
CA PHE A 14 -28.16 38.80 -24.66
C PHE A 14 -27.91 38.41 -23.20
N ILE A 15 -28.54 37.32 -22.73
CA ILE A 15 -28.19 36.68 -21.46
C ILE A 15 -26.87 35.94 -21.74
N CYS A 16 -25.74 36.52 -21.36
CA CYS A 16 -24.47 35.81 -21.25
C CYS A 16 -24.61 34.79 -20.10
N ILE A 17 -24.93 33.57 -20.43
CA ILE A 17 -24.72 32.43 -19.51
C ILE A 17 -23.19 32.25 -19.43
N VAL A 18 -22.58 32.81 -18.40
CA VAL A 18 -21.22 32.45 -18.01
C VAL A 18 -21.29 31.01 -17.52
N MET A 19 -21.01 30.08 -18.40
CA MET A 19 -20.64 28.73 -17.96
C MET A 19 -19.35 28.86 -17.16
N VAL A 20 -19.49 28.85 -15.84
CA VAL A 20 -18.39 28.50 -14.96
C VAL A 20 -18.08 27.03 -15.27
N VAL A 21 -17.21 26.82 -16.23
CA VAL A 21 -16.53 25.54 -16.36
C VAL A 21 -15.68 25.43 -15.10
N GLY A 22 -16.29 24.82 -14.07
CA GLY A 22 -15.53 24.37 -12.94
C GLY A 22 -14.39 23.53 -13.49
N CYS A 23 -13.15 24.01 -13.35
CA CYS A 23 -11.98 23.19 -13.47
C CYS A 23 -12.16 22.07 -12.45
N ILE A 24 -12.77 20.97 -12.86
CA ILE A 24 -12.58 19.68 -12.20
C ILE A 24 -11.08 19.48 -12.29
N PRO A 25 -10.34 19.48 -11.16
CA PRO A 25 -8.93 19.13 -11.24
C PRO A 25 -8.89 17.77 -11.92
N LEU A 26 -8.23 17.73 -13.08
CA LEU A 26 -7.96 16.49 -13.79
C LEU A 26 -7.37 15.53 -12.76
N SER A 27 -8.17 14.55 -12.38
CA SER A 27 -7.81 13.53 -11.40
C SER A 27 -6.40 13.08 -11.73
N ALA A 28 -5.52 13.12 -10.71
CA ALA A 28 -4.19 12.57 -10.82
C ALA A 28 -4.28 11.28 -11.63
N SER A 29 -3.48 11.21 -12.70
CA SER A 29 -3.24 10.01 -13.50
C SER A 29 -3.34 8.79 -12.61
N ALA A 30 -4.08 7.77 -13.01
CA ALA A 30 -4.35 6.59 -12.20
C ALA A 30 -3.09 6.21 -11.44
N ALA A 31 -3.08 6.55 -10.14
CA ALA A 31 -1.94 6.30 -9.30
C ALA A 31 -1.63 4.83 -9.45
N ASN A 32 -0.37 4.47 -9.70
CA ASN A 32 0.06 3.10 -9.82
C ASN A 32 -0.61 2.30 -8.68
N ALA A 33 -1.35 1.25 -9.00
CA ALA A 33 -2.12 0.49 -8.01
C ALA A 33 -1.24 0.03 -6.83
N ASN A 34 0.02 -0.28 -7.11
CA ASN A 34 1.00 -0.61 -6.08
C ASN A 34 1.32 0.58 -5.17
N ALA A 35 1.36 1.81 -5.70
CA ALA A 35 1.58 3.01 -4.88
C ALA A 35 0.46 3.21 -3.86
N ASN A 36 -0.80 3.01 -4.25
CA ASN A 36 -1.94 3.08 -3.34
C ASN A 36 -1.86 1.99 -2.26
N THR A 37 -1.56 0.75 -2.65
CA THR A 37 -1.38 -0.36 -1.71
C THR A 37 -0.27 -0.07 -0.70
N ILE A 38 0.87 0.47 -1.15
CA ILE A 38 1.99 0.85 -0.29
C ILE A 38 1.58 1.98 0.66
N TYR A 39 0.89 3.01 0.15
CA TYR A 39 0.38 4.11 0.96
C TYR A 39 -0.53 3.60 2.08
N GLU A 40 -1.52 2.77 1.73
CA GLU A 40 -2.45 2.21 2.69
C GLU A 40 -1.74 1.34 3.74
N PHE A 41 -0.76 0.56 3.33
CA PHE A 41 0.08 -0.22 4.25
C PHE A 41 0.84 0.71 5.21
N CYS A 42 1.42 1.80 4.73
CA CYS A 42 2.09 2.79 5.57
C CYS A 42 1.16 3.37 6.65
N ILE A 43 -0.09 3.68 6.29
CA ILE A 43 -1.07 4.20 7.23
C ILE A 43 -1.55 3.10 8.19
N LYS A 44 -1.98 1.95 7.62
CA LYS A 44 -2.66 0.90 8.39
C LYS A 44 -1.69 0.08 9.25
N GLU A 45 -0.52 -0.26 8.71
CA GLU A 45 0.41 -1.22 9.34
C GLU A 45 1.61 -0.55 10.02
N LEU A 46 2.20 0.49 9.39
CA LEU A 46 3.32 1.22 9.98
C LEU A 46 2.87 2.36 10.89
N LYS A 47 1.56 2.71 10.86
CA LYS A 47 0.97 3.79 11.66
C LYS A 47 1.61 5.15 11.38
N LEU A 48 1.96 5.39 10.11
CA LEU A 48 2.44 6.68 9.64
C LEU A 48 1.27 7.64 9.41
N ASN A 49 1.54 8.93 9.48
CA ASN A 49 0.64 9.94 8.92
C ASN A 49 0.87 10.06 7.40
N THR A 50 0.02 10.83 6.71
CA THR A 50 0.11 11.01 5.26
C THR A 50 1.49 11.53 4.81
N ALA A 51 2.08 12.47 5.54
CA ALA A 51 3.38 13.03 5.20
C ALA A 51 4.49 11.95 5.28
N GLY A 52 4.50 11.15 6.34
CA GLY A 52 5.42 10.02 6.48
C GLY A 52 5.27 9.01 5.34
N ALA A 53 4.04 8.65 4.99
CA ALA A 53 3.75 7.75 3.88
C ALA A 53 4.19 8.30 2.53
N CYS A 54 4.01 9.61 2.26
CA CYS A 54 4.50 10.27 1.05
C CYS A 54 6.03 10.18 0.90
N GLY A 55 6.75 10.26 2.02
CA GLY A 55 8.20 10.07 2.04
C GLY A 55 8.61 8.66 1.62
N VAL A 56 7.90 7.64 2.10
CA VAL A 56 8.11 6.24 1.70
C VAL A 56 7.84 6.05 0.21
N LEU A 57 6.72 6.56 -0.30
CA LEU A 57 6.36 6.46 -1.71
C LEU A 57 7.43 7.06 -2.63
N ALA A 58 7.95 8.25 -2.32
CA ALA A 58 8.97 8.92 -3.12
C ALA A 58 10.26 8.11 -3.23
N ASN A 59 10.59 7.35 -2.21
CA ASN A 59 11.78 6.50 -2.21
C ASN A 59 11.53 5.18 -2.96
N ILE A 60 10.43 4.48 -2.68
CA ILE A 60 10.10 3.24 -3.37
C ILE A 60 9.92 3.44 -4.88
N GLU A 61 9.29 4.55 -5.32
CA GLU A 61 9.24 4.89 -6.74
C GLU A 61 10.64 4.94 -7.35
N ALA A 62 11.54 5.59 -6.70
CA ALA A 62 12.87 5.81 -7.23
C ALA A 62 13.79 4.58 -7.15
N GLU A 63 13.50 3.64 -6.27
CA GLU A 63 14.22 2.36 -6.20
C GLU A 63 13.70 1.35 -7.25
N SER A 64 12.39 1.32 -7.48
CA SER A 64 11.78 0.25 -8.27
C SER A 64 10.60 0.65 -9.15
N ASP A 65 10.19 1.93 -9.16
CA ASP A 65 8.91 2.36 -9.75
C ASP A 65 7.71 1.50 -9.25
N PHE A 66 7.75 1.18 -7.96
CA PHE A 66 6.77 0.32 -7.29
C PHE A 66 6.68 -1.12 -7.81
N ASN A 67 7.68 -1.57 -8.57
CA ASN A 67 7.71 -2.91 -9.14
C ASN A 67 8.33 -3.91 -8.16
N PRO A 68 7.55 -4.84 -7.58
CA PRO A 68 8.08 -5.84 -6.65
C PRO A 68 8.98 -6.88 -7.31
N ASN A 69 8.99 -6.95 -8.65
CA ASN A 69 9.78 -7.95 -9.39
C ASN A 69 11.00 -7.34 -10.09
N LEU A 70 11.39 -6.11 -9.74
CA LEU A 70 12.54 -5.48 -10.34
C LEU A 70 13.84 -6.06 -9.75
N TYR A 71 14.71 -6.53 -10.64
CA TYR A 71 16.12 -6.83 -10.33
C TYR A 71 16.98 -5.61 -10.65
N GLY A 72 17.85 -5.21 -9.73
CA GLY A 72 18.88 -4.18 -9.91
C GLY A 72 20.29 -4.74 -9.70
N ASP A 73 21.30 -3.91 -9.91
CA ASP A 73 22.72 -4.20 -9.66
C ASP A 73 23.18 -5.55 -10.26
N GLY A 74 22.79 -5.83 -11.50
CA GLY A 74 23.15 -7.08 -12.16
C GLY A 74 22.55 -8.33 -11.51
N GLY A 75 21.41 -8.20 -10.81
CA GLY A 75 20.71 -9.28 -10.12
C GLY A 75 21.01 -9.36 -8.61
N ASN A 76 21.82 -8.45 -8.09
CA ASN A 76 22.18 -8.43 -6.66
C ASN A 76 21.18 -7.70 -5.77
N SER A 77 20.32 -6.85 -6.35
CA SER A 77 19.26 -6.13 -5.67
C SER A 77 17.89 -6.57 -6.18
N TYR A 78 16.85 -6.50 -5.33
CA TYR A 78 15.51 -6.96 -5.69
C TYR A 78 14.41 -6.20 -4.99
N GLY A 79 13.29 -6.04 -5.71
CA GLY A 79 12.00 -5.63 -5.18
C GLY A 79 11.86 -4.14 -4.89
N ILE A 80 10.81 -3.79 -4.14
CA ILE A 80 10.38 -2.40 -3.98
C ILE A 80 11.41 -1.49 -3.32
N CYS A 81 12.26 -1.99 -2.43
CA CYS A 81 13.33 -1.23 -1.78
C CYS A 81 14.72 -1.65 -2.27
N GLN A 82 14.83 -2.32 -3.41
CA GLN A 82 16.09 -2.80 -3.97
C GLN A 82 17.01 -3.43 -2.92
N TRP A 83 16.43 -4.32 -2.09
CA TRP A 83 17.22 -5.05 -1.09
C TRP A 83 18.38 -5.79 -1.75
N ASN A 84 19.60 -5.52 -1.31
CA ASN A 84 20.79 -6.08 -1.89
C ASN A 84 21.43 -7.13 -0.98
N THR A 85 22.26 -8.02 -1.57
CA THR A 85 23.10 -9.02 -0.89
C THR A 85 22.43 -9.70 0.31
N SER A 86 22.88 -9.38 1.54
CA SER A 86 22.36 -9.96 2.78
C SER A 86 20.89 -9.58 3.04
N ARG A 87 20.49 -8.34 2.74
CA ARG A 87 19.10 -7.91 2.90
C ARG A 87 18.15 -8.66 1.97
N PHE A 88 18.58 -8.94 0.73
CA PHE A 88 17.81 -9.78 -0.19
C PHE A 88 17.68 -11.23 0.30
N THR A 89 18.73 -11.78 0.88
CA THR A 89 18.67 -13.09 1.52
C THR A 89 17.72 -13.08 2.72
N ASN A 90 17.75 -12.01 3.52
CA ASN A 90 16.85 -11.85 4.67
C ASN A 90 15.39 -11.73 4.25
N LEU A 91 15.08 -11.01 3.15
CA LEU A 91 13.73 -10.97 2.57
C LEU A 91 13.21 -12.37 2.26
N LYS A 92 14.01 -13.18 1.55
CA LYS A 92 13.63 -14.57 1.21
C LYS A 92 13.42 -15.43 2.45
N ASN A 93 14.34 -15.35 3.39
CA ASN A 93 14.27 -16.14 4.63
C ASN A 93 13.05 -15.74 5.48
N TYR A 94 12.80 -14.43 5.62
CA TYR A 94 11.63 -13.93 6.34
C TYR A 94 10.33 -14.42 5.70
N CYS A 95 10.19 -14.23 4.39
CA CYS A 95 8.99 -14.62 3.67
C CYS A 95 8.77 -16.14 3.76
N ASN A 96 9.80 -16.94 3.50
CA ASN A 96 9.70 -18.40 3.59
C ASN A 96 9.30 -18.87 5.00
N LYS A 97 9.87 -18.23 6.06
CA LYS A 97 9.54 -18.56 7.45
C LYS A 97 8.10 -18.22 7.81
N ASN A 98 7.54 -17.15 7.24
CA ASN A 98 6.23 -16.62 7.60
C ASN A 98 5.15 -16.94 6.54
N GLY A 99 5.43 -17.80 5.56
CA GLY A 99 4.46 -18.24 4.55
C GLY A 99 4.14 -17.22 3.47
N TYR A 100 4.95 -16.15 3.34
CA TYR A 100 4.80 -15.17 2.26
C TYR A 100 5.57 -15.58 1.01
N ASP A 101 5.06 -15.18 -0.14
CA ASP A 101 5.87 -15.18 -1.37
C ASP A 101 6.69 -13.88 -1.46
N TRP A 102 8.02 -13.99 -1.39
CA TRP A 102 8.94 -12.85 -1.44
C TRP A 102 8.91 -12.06 -2.76
N LYS A 103 8.30 -12.63 -3.81
CA LYS A 103 8.11 -11.98 -5.11
C LYS A 103 6.89 -11.07 -5.13
N THR A 104 5.99 -11.19 -4.17
CA THR A 104 4.76 -10.38 -4.11
C THR A 104 5.00 -9.06 -3.39
N LEU A 105 4.22 -8.05 -3.76
CA LEU A 105 4.21 -6.77 -3.06
C LEU A 105 3.90 -6.97 -1.57
N ASN A 106 2.92 -7.82 -1.27
CA ASN A 106 2.51 -8.09 0.11
C ASN A 106 3.65 -8.70 0.96
N GLY A 107 4.32 -9.73 0.45
CA GLY A 107 5.46 -10.34 1.16
C GLY A 107 6.58 -9.34 1.43
N GLN A 108 6.86 -8.46 0.46
CA GLN A 108 7.88 -7.42 0.58
C GLN A 108 7.49 -6.32 1.58
N LEU A 109 6.22 -5.94 1.63
CA LEU A 109 5.72 -4.96 2.60
C LEU A 109 5.80 -5.48 4.04
N TYR A 110 5.44 -6.75 4.28
CA TYR A 110 5.58 -7.34 5.61
C TYR A 110 7.04 -7.54 6.01
N PHE A 111 7.93 -7.86 5.07
CA PHE A 111 9.37 -7.84 5.35
C PHE A 111 9.87 -6.45 5.68
N LEU A 112 9.44 -5.41 4.94
CA LEU A 112 9.77 -4.02 5.24
C LEU A 112 9.34 -3.65 6.66
N LYS A 113 8.10 -3.99 7.05
CA LYS A 113 7.62 -3.79 8.42
C LYS A 113 8.51 -4.50 9.43
N TYR A 114 8.86 -5.76 9.19
CA TYR A 114 9.78 -6.52 10.04
C TYR A 114 11.13 -5.83 10.19
N GLU A 115 11.73 -5.38 9.09
CA GLU A 115 13.02 -4.69 9.06
C GLU A 115 12.98 -3.39 9.88
N LEU A 116 11.92 -2.59 9.69
CA LEU A 116 11.73 -1.32 10.38
C LEU A 116 11.43 -1.48 11.88
N THR A 117 10.86 -2.60 12.31
CA THR A 117 10.46 -2.80 13.71
C THR A 117 11.48 -3.59 14.52
N ASN A 118 12.26 -4.48 13.88
CA ASN A 118 13.14 -5.41 14.58
C ASN A 118 14.62 -5.08 14.49
N ASN A 119 15.04 -4.26 13.51
CA ASN A 119 16.44 -3.86 13.35
C ASN A 119 16.67 -2.43 13.82
N LYS A 120 16.53 -2.19 15.14
CA LYS A 120 16.62 -0.85 15.72
C LYS A 120 18.03 -0.23 15.66
N SER A 121 19.07 -1.04 15.51
CA SER A 121 20.45 -0.54 15.44
C SER A 121 20.82 -0.01 14.05
N ASP A 122 20.17 -0.49 13.00
CA ASP A 122 20.53 -0.16 11.62
C ASP A 122 19.42 0.61 10.89
N THR A 123 18.19 0.10 10.87
CA THR A 123 17.09 0.68 10.09
C THR A 123 15.87 1.07 10.93
N GLY A 124 15.69 0.48 12.09
CA GLY A 124 14.46 0.63 12.89
C GLY A 124 14.24 2.04 13.45
N TYR A 125 15.29 2.84 13.63
CA TYR A 125 15.13 4.22 14.10
C TYR A 125 14.48 5.14 13.06
N ILE A 126 14.52 4.80 11.77
CA ILE A 126 13.87 5.60 10.74
C ILE A 126 12.34 5.58 10.87
N LEU A 127 11.77 4.47 11.33
CA LEU A 127 10.32 4.39 11.55
C LEU A 127 9.83 5.45 12.55
N ASP A 128 10.58 5.65 13.63
CA ASP A 128 10.24 6.67 14.62
C ASP A 128 10.33 8.10 14.05
N LYS A 129 11.35 8.36 13.20
CA LYS A 129 11.44 9.64 12.49
C LYS A 129 10.22 9.86 11.59
N LEU A 130 9.84 8.88 10.79
CA LEU A 130 8.69 8.97 9.89
C LEU A 130 7.36 9.16 10.63
N LYS A 131 7.19 8.55 11.80
CA LYS A 131 5.99 8.72 12.64
C LYS A 131 5.88 10.13 13.24
N ASN A 132 7.02 10.78 13.48
CA ASN A 132 7.07 12.05 14.16
C ASN A 132 7.15 13.28 13.24
N VAL A 133 7.15 13.10 11.90
CA VAL A 133 7.07 14.25 10.99
C VAL A 133 5.71 14.94 11.10
N ALA A 134 5.71 16.27 10.95
CA ALA A 134 4.47 17.02 10.87
C ALA A 134 3.65 16.55 9.66
N ASN A 135 2.33 16.44 9.80
CA ASN A 135 1.45 16.03 8.69
C ASN A 135 1.21 17.21 7.72
N THR A 136 2.26 17.63 7.05
CA THR A 136 2.32 18.79 6.14
C THR A 136 3.18 18.48 4.92
N ALA A 137 3.16 19.38 3.92
CA ALA A 137 4.05 19.29 2.75
C ALA A 137 5.53 19.26 3.15
N GLN A 138 5.91 20.06 4.17
CA GLN A 138 7.30 20.08 4.66
C GLN A 138 7.62 18.75 5.38
N GLY A 139 6.71 18.23 6.20
CA GLY A 139 6.91 16.92 6.83
C GLY A 139 7.04 15.78 5.80
N ALA A 140 6.34 15.86 4.65
CA ALA A 140 6.55 14.92 3.56
C ALA A 140 7.96 15.03 2.95
N TYR A 141 8.48 16.25 2.80
CA TYR A 141 9.88 16.45 2.42
C TYR A 141 10.83 15.81 3.41
N ASP A 142 10.65 16.12 4.71
CA ASP A 142 11.51 15.62 5.77
C ASP A 142 11.51 14.09 5.82
N ALA A 143 10.34 13.47 5.68
CA ALA A 143 10.21 12.01 5.61
C ALA A 143 10.92 11.40 4.38
N GLY A 144 10.76 12.00 3.21
CA GLY A 144 11.42 11.54 1.99
C GLY A 144 12.93 11.69 2.04
N TYR A 145 13.41 12.80 2.59
CA TYR A 145 14.82 13.07 2.82
C TYR A 145 15.41 12.06 3.80
N ASP A 146 14.81 11.93 4.98
CA ASP A 146 15.31 11.07 6.07
C ASP A 146 15.33 9.60 5.66
N TRP A 147 14.29 9.11 4.98
CA TRP A 147 14.29 7.74 4.47
C TRP A 147 15.47 7.49 3.54
N CYS A 148 15.68 8.32 2.53
CA CYS A 148 16.80 8.17 1.61
C CYS A 148 18.15 8.25 2.35
N TYR A 149 18.29 9.21 3.24
CA TYR A 149 19.55 9.48 3.93
C TYR A 149 19.95 8.37 4.90
N TYR A 150 19.01 7.81 5.61
CA TYR A 150 19.27 6.88 6.71
C TYR A 150 18.94 5.42 6.38
N PHE A 151 17.94 5.16 5.57
CA PHE A 151 17.51 3.80 5.23
C PHE A 151 18.11 3.30 3.91
N GLU A 152 17.99 4.06 2.80
CA GLU A 152 18.53 3.65 1.48
C GLU A 152 20.04 3.86 1.39
N ARG A 153 20.53 4.96 1.90
CA ARG A 153 21.97 5.30 1.99
C ARG A 153 22.72 5.20 0.65
N PRO A 154 22.20 5.79 -0.43
CA PRO A 154 22.82 5.70 -1.75
C PRO A 154 24.12 6.50 -1.85
N ALA A 155 24.92 6.25 -2.90
CA ALA A 155 25.98 7.18 -3.30
C ALA A 155 25.37 8.56 -3.58
N ASN A 156 26.10 9.67 -3.29
CA ASN A 156 25.59 11.05 -3.34
C ASN A 156 24.37 11.27 -2.43
N LYS A 157 24.46 10.74 -1.24
CA LYS A 157 23.39 10.65 -0.26
C LYS A 157 22.61 11.97 -0.08
N ALA A 158 23.30 13.11 0.08
CA ALA A 158 22.63 14.39 0.30
C ALA A 158 21.78 14.83 -0.90
N ALA A 159 22.34 14.84 -2.11
CA ALA A 159 21.63 15.25 -3.32
C ALA A 159 20.43 14.33 -3.65
N LYS A 160 20.62 13.00 -3.46
CA LYS A 160 19.51 12.06 -3.67
C LYS A 160 18.44 12.22 -2.61
N SER A 161 18.78 12.45 -1.35
CA SER A 161 17.82 12.72 -0.29
C SER A 161 17.00 13.98 -0.54
N GLU A 162 17.65 15.06 -0.99
CA GLU A 162 16.95 16.28 -1.41
C GLU A 162 15.95 16.01 -2.56
N SER A 163 16.36 15.23 -3.56
CA SER A 163 15.49 14.84 -4.67
C SER A 163 14.27 14.06 -4.17
N ARG A 164 14.45 13.08 -3.24
CA ARG A 164 13.36 12.29 -2.64
C ARG A 164 12.44 13.18 -1.81
N GLY A 165 13.00 14.08 -0.99
CA GLY A 165 12.23 15.04 -0.20
C GLY A 165 11.37 15.93 -1.09
N ASN A 166 11.95 16.49 -2.15
CA ASN A 166 11.23 17.32 -3.12
C ASN A 166 10.12 16.51 -3.83
N LYS A 167 10.36 15.27 -4.21
CA LYS A 167 9.37 14.39 -4.83
C LYS A 167 8.22 14.10 -3.85
N ALA A 168 8.52 13.79 -2.60
CA ALA A 168 7.52 13.57 -1.56
C ALA A 168 6.64 14.81 -1.35
N LYS A 169 7.25 15.99 -1.24
CA LYS A 169 6.58 17.27 -1.03
C LYS A 169 5.72 17.71 -2.21
N ASN A 170 6.27 17.64 -3.43
CA ASN A 170 5.69 18.29 -4.60
C ASN A 170 4.83 17.36 -5.45
N THR A 171 4.99 16.05 -5.33
CA THR A 171 4.22 15.05 -6.10
C THR A 171 3.28 14.25 -5.19
N TYR A 172 3.82 13.58 -4.18
CA TYR A 172 3.00 12.67 -3.36
C TYR A 172 2.12 13.39 -2.35
N TRP A 173 2.61 14.42 -1.67
CA TRP A 173 1.78 15.17 -0.73
C TRP A 173 0.52 15.76 -1.37
N PRO A 174 0.56 16.49 -2.51
CA PRO A 174 -0.64 16.98 -3.16
C PRO A 174 -1.62 15.88 -3.55
N ALA A 175 -1.10 14.72 -4.00
CA ALA A 175 -1.90 13.59 -4.43
C ALA A 175 -2.60 12.87 -3.26
N TYR A 176 -1.93 12.75 -2.11
CA TYR A 176 -2.39 11.91 -1.01
C TYR A 176 -2.92 12.68 0.21
N LYS A 177 -2.69 14.00 0.34
CA LYS A 177 -3.18 14.79 1.51
C LYS A 177 -4.69 14.69 1.75
N ASN A 178 -5.46 14.44 0.70
CA ASN A 178 -6.91 14.25 0.76
C ASN A 178 -7.34 12.83 0.34
N TYR A 179 -6.38 11.92 0.17
CA TYR A 179 -6.67 10.55 -0.19
C TYR A 179 -7.44 9.88 0.94
N LYS A 180 -8.63 9.44 0.61
CA LYS A 180 -9.44 8.64 1.52
C LYS A 180 -9.07 7.19 1.25
N ILE A 181 -8.49 6.55 2.25
CA ILE A 181 -8.47 5.09 2.26
C ILE A 181 -9.94 4.70 2.25
N GLU A 182 -10.37 4.03 1.21
CA GLU A 182 -11.69 3.44 1.21
C GLU A 182 -11.73 2.45 2.37
N THR A 183 -12.11 2.94 3.53
CA THR A 183 -12.78 2.08 4.48
C THR A 183 -14.01 1.65 3.72
N GLU A 184 -14.15 0.35 3.47
CA GLU A 184 -15.43 -0.17 2.97
C GLU A 184 -16.52 0.60 3.71
N THR A 185 -17.24 1.47 2.98
CA THR A 185 -18.26 2.33 3.58
C THR A 185 -19.17 1.36 4.32
N PRO A 186 -19.50 1.59 5.59
CA PRO A 186 -20.48 0.76 6.26
C PRO A 186 -21.82 1.04 5.58
N THR A 187 -22.07 0.33 4.50
CA THR A 187 -23.43 0.12 4.04
C THR A 187 -24.08 -0.77 5.10
N THR A 188 -24.83 -0.15 6.04
CA THR A 188 -25.56 -0.85 7.11
C THR A 188 -24.60 -1.72 7.96
N PRO A 189 -24.62 -1.73 9.29
CA PRO A 189 -23.65 -2.51 10.05
C PRO A 189 -23.62 -3.93 9.47
N THR A 190 -22.61 -4.17 8.60
CA THR A 190 -22.32 -5.51 8.14
C THR A 190 -21.99 -6.28 9.41
N PRO A 191 -22.64 -7.38 9.70
CA PRO A 191 -22.25 -8.25 10.80
C PRO A 191 -20.73 -8.42 10.75
N ALA A 192 -20.05 -8.39 11.89
CA ALA A 192 -18.61 -8.68 11.98
C ALA A 192 -18.27 -9.82 11.01
N PRO A 193 -17.13 -9.74 10.26
CA PRO A 193 -16.86 -10.69 9.18
C PRO A 193 -17.19 -12.09 9.66
N SER A 194 -18.04 -12.78 8.92
CA SER A 194 -18.58 -14.08 9.32
C SER A 194 -17.50 -15.19 9.23
N TYR A 195 -16.23 -14.80 9.20
CA TYR A 195 -15.11 -15.72 9.19
C TYR A 195 -14.00 -15.24 10.14
N THR A 196 -13.27 -16.18 10.69
CA THR A 196 -12.01 -15.94 11.41
C THR A 196 -10.86 -16.32 10.48
N LEU A 197 -9.86 -15.45 10.36
CA LEU A 197 -8.69 -15.75 9.54
C LEU A 197 -8.00 -17.02 10.06
N GLY A 198 -7.76 -17.97 9.18
CA GLY A 198 -7.21 -19.29 9.52
C GLY A 198 -8.25 -20.36 9.89
N ASP A 199 -9.49 -20.00 10.22
CA ASP A 199 -10.59 -20.93 10.47
C ASP A 199 -11.38 -21.18 9.17
N VAL A 200 -10.82 -21.99 8.31
CA VAL A 200 -11.33 -22.24 6.96
C VAL A 200 -12.54 -23.15 6.97
N ASN A 201 -12.59 -24.10 7.92
CA ASN A 201 -13.71 -25.02 8.06
C ASN A 201 -14.86 -24.45 8.91
N GLN A 202 -14.66 -23.28 9.55
CA GLN A 202 -15.63 -22.55 10.37
C GLN A 202 -16.06 -23.29 11.65
N ASP A 203 -15.15 -24.09 12.22
CA ASP A 203 -15.38 -24.81 13.48
C ASP A 203 -14.94 -24.02 14.73
N LYS A 204 -14.52 -22.75 14.55
CA LYS A 204 -14.01 -21.82 15.56
C LYS A 204 -12.65 -22.22 16.17
N LYS A 205 -11.92 -23.09 15.49
CA LYS A 205 -10.56 -23.49 15.85
C LYS A 205 -9.67 -23.26 14.63
N ILE A 206 -8.40 -22.93 14.88
CA ILE A 206 -7.37 -22.86 13.83
C ILE A 206 -6.43 -24.04 14.07
N ASN A 207 -6.49 -25.03 13.19
CA ASN A 207 -5.76 -26.28 13.37
C ASN A 207 -5.45 -26.98 12.03
N SER A 208 -4.90 -28.20 12.09
CA SER A 208 -4.53 -28.96 10.89
C SER A 208 -5.70 -29.27 9.93
N ASN A 209 -6.95 -29.26 10.41
CA ASN A 209 -8.12 -29.49 9.55
C ASN A 209 -8.34 -28.31 8.58
N ASP A 210 -8.02 -27.09 9.02
CA ASP A 210 -8.08 -25.91 8.16
C ASP A 210 -6.97 -25.92 7.12
N ALA A 211 -5.76 -26.29 7.52
CA ALA A 211 -4.66 -26.51 6.60
C ALA A 211 -5.00 -27.59 5.55
N LEU A 212 -5.65 -28.67 5.97
CA LEU A 212 -6.13 -29.71 5.06
C LEU A 212 -7.18 -29.16 4.09
N ALA A 213 -8.12 -28.34 4.57
CA ALA A 213 -9.13 -27.70 3.71
C ALA A 213 -8.50 -26.81 2.63
N ILE A 214 -7.47 -26.03 3.00
CA ILE A 214 -6.69 -25.21 2.06
C ILE A 214 -5.99 -26.10 1.02
N LEU A 215 -5.31 -27.16 1.44
CA LEU A 215 -4.61 -28.07 0.54
C LEU A 215 -5.57 -28.78 -0.42
N GLN A 216 -6.71 -29.22 0.07
CA GLN A 216 -7.76 -29.83 -0.76
C GLN A 216 -8.30 -28.84 -1.81
N TYR A 217 -8.47 -27.56 -1.42
CA TYR A 217 -8.85 -26.53 -2.37
C TYR A 217 -7.77 -26.29 -3.42
N SER A 218 -6.51 -26.15 -3.00
CA SER A 218 -5.38 -25.90 -3.92
C SER A 218 -5.15 -27.03 -4.92
N THR A 219 -5.54 -28.25 -4.59
CA THR A 219 -5.49 -29.43 -5.48
C THR A 219 -6.77 -29.66 -6.27
N GLY A 220 -7.79 -28.80 -6.11
CA GLY A 220 -9.07 -28.92 -6.81
C GLY A 220 -9.99 -30.03 -6.27
N THR A 221 -9.65 -30.65 -5.14
CA THR A 221 -10.45 -31.74 -4.55
C THR A 221 -11.56 -31.25 -3.61
N LYS A 222 -11.57 -29.93 -3.31
CA LYS A 222 -12.60 -29.28 -2.49
C LYS A 222 -12.90 -27.89 -3.05
N THR A 223 -14.15 -27.43 -2.94
CA THR A 223 -14.53 -26.04 -3.19
C THR A 223 -14.67 -25.30 -1.87
N LEU A 224 -14.27 -24.01 -1.85
CA LEU A 224 -14.45 -23.10 -0.74
C LEU A 224 -15.40 -21.96 -1.14
N ASN A 225 -16.30 -21.56 -0.24
CA ASN A 225 -17.13 -20.39 -0.44
C ASN A 225 -16.33 -19.08 -0.22
N ALA A 226 -16.94 -17.92 -0.50
CA ALA A 226 -16.28 -16.64 -0.41
C ALA A 226 -15.69 -16.32 0.98
N ASN A 227 -16.37 -16.71 2.07
CA ASN A 227 -15.88 -16.50 3.43
C ASN A 227 -14.72 -17.45 3.78
N GLN A 228 -14.79 -18.69 3.32
CA GLN A 228 -13.73 -19.68 3.49
C GLN A 228 -12.47 -19.30 2.69
N LEU A 229 -12.64 -18.73 1.48
CA LEU A 229 -11.52 -18.21 0.70
C LEU A 229 -10.84 -17.03 1.43
N LYS A 230 -11.63 -16.11 1.98
CA LYS A 230 -11.09 -15.01 2.81
C LYS A 230 -10.42 -15.50 4.08
N ALA A 231 -10.98 -16.53 4.73
CA ALA A 231 -10.38 -17.17 5.91
C ALA A 231 -9.08 -17.92 5.58
N GLY A 232 -8.98 -18.43 4.36
CA GLY A 232 -7.88 -19.26 3.88
C GLY A 232 -6.71 -18.49 3.27
N ASP A 233 -6.86 -17.20 2.93
CA ASP A 233 -5.79 -16.34 2.39
C ASP A 233 -5.08 -15.64 3.55
N LEU A 234 -4.24 -16.39 4.28
CA LEU A 234 -3.59 -15.88 5.48
C LEU A 234 -2.46 -14.91 5.17
N ASN A 235 -1.77 -15.10 4.05
CA ASN A 235 -0.71 -14.22 3.60
C ASN A 235 -1.21 -13.00 2.79
N ARG A 236 -2.53 -12.95 2.49
CA ARG A 236 -3.21 -11.86 1.76
C ARG A 236 -2.62 -11.58 0.38
N ASP A 237 -2.15 -12.64 -0.30
CA ASP A 237 -1.64 -12.54 -1.67
C ASP A 237 -2.74 -12.71 -2.74
N GLY A 238 -4.00 -12.88 -2.33
CA GLY A 238 -5.16 -13.11 -3.17
C GLY A 238 -5.31 -14.53 -3.66
N LYS A 239 -4.53 -15.48 -3.14
CA LYS A 239 -4.58 -16.90 -3.48
C LYS A 239 -4.69 -17.73 -2.21
N VAL A 240 -5.40 -18.84 -2.31
CA VAL A 240 -5.49 -19.82 -1.22
C VAL A 240 -4.74 -21.08 -1.67
N ASN A 241 -3.59 -21.34 -1.05
CA ASN A 241 -2.66 -22.39 -1.50
C ASN A 241 -1.82 -22.99 -0.36
N SER A 242 -0.81 -23.80 -0.69
CA SER A 242 0.04 -24.47 0.31
C SER A 242 0.81 -23.53 1.24
N ASN A 243 1.08 -22.27 0.80
CA ASN A 243 1.74 -21.30 1.66
C ASN A 243 0.84 -20.90 2.83
N ASP A 244 -0.45 -20.73 2.59
CA ASP A 244 -1.44 -20.43 3.64
C ASP A 244 -1.64 -21.62 4.59
N ALA A 245 -1.69 -22.82 4.03
CA ALA A 245 -1.75 -24.03 4.84
C ALA A 245 -0.57 -24.14 5.82
N LEU A 246 0.61 -23.74 5.37
CA LEU A 246 1.81 -23.73 6.22
C LEU A 246 1.68 -22.71 7.36
N ILE A 247 1.09 -21.54 7.10
CA ILE A 247 0.84 -20.52 8.13
C ILE A 247 -0.16 -21.05 9.15
N VAL A 248 -1.26 -21.67 8.71
CA VAL A 248 -2.23 -22.32 9.61
C VAL A 248 -1.55 -23.34 10.53
N LEU A 249 -0.70 -24.20 9.98
CA LEU A 249 0.05 -25.19 10.76
C LEU A 249 1.00 -24.51 11.76
N SER A 250 1.66 -23.43 11.36
CA SER A 250 2.55 -22.68 12.24
C SER A 250 1.80 -22.02 13.41
N ILE A 251 0.60 -21.51 13.16
CA ILE A 251 -0.29 -20.98 14.21
C ILE A 251 -0.74 -22.11 15.14
N SER A 252 -1.15 -23.27 14.58
CA SER A 252 -1.66 -24.39 15.34
C SER A 252 -0.64 -25.02 16.29
N THR A 253 0.65 -24.90 15.95
CA THR A 253 1.78 -25.38 16.76
C THR A 253 2.34 -24.33 17.71
N GLY A 254 1.77 -23.11 17.72
CA GLY A 254 2.25 -21.99 18.55
C GLY A 254 3.55 -21.33 18.07
N ASN A 255 4.02 -21.65 16.87
CA ASN A 255 5.25 -21.08 16.30
C ASN A 255 5.04 -19.66 15.72
N VAL A 256 3.80 -19.24 15.50
CA VAL A 256 3.42 -17.91 15.01
C VAL A 256 2.23 -17.41 15.83
N SER A 257 2.21 -16.14 16.19
CA SER A 257 1.07 -15.50 16.88
C SER A 257 -0.17 -15.50 15.98
N LYS A 258 -1.37 -15.58 16.60
CA LYS A 258 -2.67 -15.44 15.92
C LYS A 258 -2.94 -14.00 15.41
N ASP A 259 -2.12 -13.05 15.80
CA ASP A 259 -2.23 -11.63 15.40
C ASP A 259 -1.56 -11.41 14.03
N ILE A 260 -2.14 -12.00 12.99
CA ILE A 260 -1.68 -11.87 11.60
C ILE A 260 -2.50 -10.80 10.86
#